data_019633e203084384ccdfe44890caa54e
#
_entry.id   019633e203084384ccdfe44890caa54e
#
_cell.length_a   1.000
_cell.length_b   1.000
_cell.length_c   1.000
_cell.angle_alpha   90.00
_cell.angle_beta   90.00
_cell.angle_gamma   90.00
#
_symmetry.space_group_name_H-M   'P 1'
#
loop_
_entity.id
_entity.type
_entity.pdbx_description
1 polymer ?
#
loop_
_entity_poly.entity_id
_entity_poly.type
_entity_poly.pdbx_seq_one_letter_code
_entity_poly.pdbx_strand_id
1 'polypeptide(L)'
;SNYGWQMYRNNQLDYVIAKLRNEKDTRHAAISIYDCKEHKQYRKDTPCTYAIQFTIVDNKLDMCVVMRSNDLWFGFCNDQYQFSKLQEMVSKRTGYDMGTYYHFAHNLHIYDDQLPEQNTLTSRAIKYG
;
A
#
# COMPACT_ATOMS: atom_id res chain seq x y z
N SER A 1 5.63 10.97 -4.29
CA SER A 1 6.77 10.13 -3.93
C SER A 1 6.85 8.92 -4.86
N ASN A 2 8.05 8.47 -5.10
CA ASN A 2 8.28 7.36 -6.03
C ASN A 2 8.35 6.02 -5.26
N TYR A 3 7.21 5.52 -4.82
CA TYR A 3 7.19 4.23 -4.14
C TYR A 3 7.36 3.04 -5.09
N GLY A 4 7.19 3.24 -6.39
CA GLY A 4 7.52 2.21 -7.37
C GLY A 4 8.98 1.80 -7.29
N TRP A 5 9.88 2.78 -7.20
CA TRP A 5 11.30 2.52 -7.01
C TRP A 5 11.57 1.84 -5.66
N GLN A 6 10.88 2.27 -4.62
CA GLN A 6 11.06 1.70 -3.28
C GLN A 6 10.65 0.22 -3.24
N MET A 7 9.61 -0.15 -3.98
CA MET A 7 9.16 -1.55 -4.03
C MET A 7 10.20 -2.48 -4.67
N TYR A 8 10.92 -1.98 -5.68
CA TYR A 8 11.94 -2.79 -6.36
C TYR A 8 13.27 -2.79 -5.62
N ARG A 9 13.49 -1.86 -4.72
CA ARG A 9 14.75 -1.77 -4.00
C ARG A 9 14.96 -3.02 -3.14
N ASN A 10 16.18 -3.56 -3.17
CA ASN A 10 16.55 -4.79 -2.47
C ASN A 10 15.73 -6.00 -2.93
N ASN A 11 15.20 -5.95 -4.15
CA ASN A 11 14.40 -7.05 -4.74
C ASN A 11 13.17 -7.42 -3.91
N GLN A 12 12.57 -6.47 -3.23
CA GLN A 12 11.45 -6.75 -2.32
C GLN A 12 10.26 -7.38 -3.02
N LEU A 13 9.90 -6.87 -4.20
CA LEU A 13 8.74 -7.39 -4.92
C LEU A 13 8.95 -8.83 -5.38
N ASP A 14 10.12 -9.14 -5.92
CA ASP A 14 10.44 -10.50 -6.34
C ASP A 14 10.47 -11.45 -5.15
N TYR A 15 11.00 -11.02 -4.01
CA TYR A 15 10.99 -11.80 -2.79
C TYR A 15 9.56 -12.15 -2.36
N VAL A 16 8.68 -11.15 -2.35
CA VAL A 16 7.28 -11.33 -1.94
C VAL A 16 6.58 -12.34 -2.85
N ILE A 17 6.76 -12.21 -4.16
CA ILE A 17 6.14 -13.11 -5.12
C ILE A 17 6.64 -14.54 -4.92
N ALA A 18 7.94 -14.72 -4.78
CA ALA A 18 8.51 -16.04 -4.54
C ALA A 18 8.01 -16.63 -3.21
N LYS A 19 7.92 -15.81 -2.17
CA LYS A 19 7.46 -16.24 -0.85
C LYS A 19 6.01 -16.73 -0.90
N LEU A 20 5.14 -15.99 -1.57
CA LEU A 20 3.73 -16.38 -1.72
C LEU A 20 3.56 -17.65 -2.54
N ARG A 21 4.39 -17.83 -3.56
CA ARG A 21 4.34 -19.02 -4.40
C ARG A 21 4.80 -20.27 -3.65
N ASN A 22 5.77 -20.13 -2.75
CA ASN A 22 6.36 -21.26 -2.04
C ASN A 22 5.66 -21.56 -0.72
N GLU A 23 5.10 -20.53 -0.06
CA GLU A 23 4.48 -20.67 1.25
C GLU A 23 3.15 -19.93 1.27
N LYS A 24 2.07 -20.62 0.97
CA LYS A 24 0.73 -20.05 0.92
C LYS A 24 0.33 -19.35 2.23
N ASP A 25 0.73 -19.91 3.37
CA ASP A 25 0.34 -19.37 4.68
C ASP A 25 1.38 -18.42 5.27
N THR A 26 2.28 -17.88 4.44
CA THR A 26 3.32 -16.97 4.91
C THR A 26 2.74 -15.70 5.51
N ARG A 27 3.39 -15.19 6.56
CA ARG A 27 3.14 -13.87 7.12
C ARG A 27 4.28 -12.90 6.81
N HIS A 28 5.19 -13.30 5.94
CA HIS A 28 6.41 -12.54 5.63
C HIS A 28 6.37 -11.84 4.27
N ALA A 29 5.24 -11.89 3.57
CA ALA A 29 5.12 -11.28 2.24
C ALA A 29 4.80 -9.79 2.37
N ALA A 30 5.78 -9.03 2.82
CA ALA A 30 5.63 -7.59 3.06
C ALA A 30 6.72 -6.79 2.33
N ILE A 31 6.34 -5.62 1.85
CA ILE A 31 7.23 -4.65 1.21
C ILE A 31 7.32 -3.44 2.11
N SER A 32 8.55 -3.03 2.46
CA SER A 32 8.79 -1.81 3.21
C SER A 32 9.12 -0.68 2.24
N ILE A 33 8.39 0.42 2.33
CA ILE A 33 8.58 1.57 1.46
C ILE A 33 9.31 2.68 2.19
N TYR A 34 8.97 2.91 3.45
CA TYR A 34 9.60 3.93 4.28
C TYR A 34 10.88 3.37 4.90
N ASP A 35 12.04 3.83 4.42
CA ASP A 35 13.33 3.29 4.84
C ASP A 35 13.89 4.09 6.00
N CYS A 36 14.16 3.43 7.12
CA CYS A 36 14.68 4.08 8.31
C CYS A 36 16.10 4.65 8.12
N LYS A 37 16.86 4.12 7.18
CA LYS A 37 18.20 4.63 6.88
C LYS A 37 18.15 5.92 6.07
N GLU A 38 17.10 6.12 5.31
CA GLU A 38 16.96 7.23 4.40
C GLU A 38 15.95 8.27 4.84
N HIS A 39 15.18 8.01 5.91
CA HIS A 39 14.06 8.89 6.27
C HIS A 39 14.50 10.32 6.57
N LYS A 40 15.73 10.53 7.05
CA LYS A 40 16.27 11.85 7.30
C LYS A 40 16.59 12.63 6.03
N GLN A 41 16.73 11.93 4.92
CA GLN A 41 16.98 12.54 3.61
C GLN A 41 15.69 12.91 2.90
N TYR A 42 14.56 12.38 3.34
CA TYR A 42 13.27 12.74 2.79
C TYR A 42 12.94 14.19 3.17
N ARG A 43 12.51 14.93 2.18
CA ARG A 43 12.11 16.33 2.34
C ARG A 43 10.64 16.45 2.00
N LYS A 44 10.31 17.18 0.93
CA LYS A 44 8.93 17.33 0.49
C LYS A 44 8.34 16.03 -0.04
N ASP A 45 9.19 15.15 -0.58
CA ASP A 45 8.77 13.90 -1.21
C ASP A 45 8.85 12.69 -0.27
N THR A 46 8.76 12.92 1.02
CA THR A 46 8.70 11.83 1.99
C THR A 46 7.57 10.88 1.63
N PRO A 47 7.85 9.55 1.50
CA PRO A 47 6.81 8.61 1.15
C PRO A 47 5.65 8.63 2.13
N CYS A 48 4.44 8.66 1.62
CA CYS A 48 3.24 8.57 2.45
C CYS A 48 2.89 7.14 2.83
N THR A 49 3.38 6.18 2.08
CA THR A 49 3.14 4.76 2.31
C THR A 49 4.27 4.17 3.16
N TYR A 50 3.92 3.50 4.25
CA TYR A 50 4.88 2.80 5.10
C TYR A 50 5.22 1.43 4.54
N ALA A 51 4.20 0.61 4.30
CA ALA A 51 4.38 -0.79 3.96
C ALA A 51 3.17 -1.33 3.22
N ILE A 52 3.39 -2.41 2.50
CA ILE A 52 2.34 -3.18 1.82
C ILE A 52 2.53 -4.63 2.22
N GLN A 53 1.48 -5.28 2.67
CA GLN A 53 1.53 -6.69 3.01
C GLN A 53 0.51 -7.48 2.20
N PHE A 54 0.94 -8.66 1.76
CA PHE A 54 0.11 -9.60 1.01
C PHE A 54 -0.16 -10.84 1.85
N THR A 55 -1.38 -11.34 1.77
CA THR A 55 -1.78 -12.55 2.49
C THR A 55 -2.74 -13.34 1.62
N ILE A 56 -2.61 -14.67 1.63
CA ILE A 56 -3.55 -15.53 0.92
C ILE A 56 -4.64 -15.96 1.91
N VAL A 57 -5.88 -15.62 1.58
CA VAL A 57 -7.07 -15.97 2.38
C VAL A 57 -8.08 -16.60 1.44
N ASP A 58 -8.50 -17.82 1.74
CA ASP A 58 -9.45 -18.57 0.90
C ASP A 58 -9.00 -18.66 -0.56
N ASN A 59 -7.71 -18.90 -0.76
CA ASN A 59 -7.06 -18.99 -2.08
C ASN A 59 -7.13 -17.70 -2.89
N LYS A 60 -7.33 -16.56 -2.24
CA LYS A 60 -7.31 -15.25 -2.87
C LYS A 60 -6.23 -14.38 -2.26
N LEU A 61 -5.69 -13.49 -3.08
CA LEU A 61 -4.62 -12.58 -2.67
C LEU A 61 -5.20 -11.31 -2.06
N ASP A 62 -5.12 -11.20 -0.75
CA ASP A 62 -5.43 -9.96 -0.04
C ASP A 62 -4.20 -9.07 0.01
N MET A 63 -4.44 -7.75 -0.04
CA MET A 63 -3.38 -6.76 0.09
C MET A 63 -3.78 -5.72 1.12
N CYS A 64 -2.86 -5.41 2.02
CA CYS A 64 -3.04 -4.35 3.01
C CYS A 64 -1.99 -3.27 2.80
N VAL A 65 -2.44 -2.04 2.57
CA VAL A 65 -1.58 -0.87 2.42
C VAL A 65 -1.66 -0.02 3.67
N VAL A 66 -0.52 0.34 4.23
CA VAL A 66 -0.44 1.17 5.43
C VAL A 66 0.25 2.48 5.07
N MET A 67 -0.46 3.60 5.26
CA MET A 67 0.03 4.94 4.95
C MET A 67 0.10 5.79 6.20
N ARG A 68 1.11 6.69 6.29
CA ARG A 68 1.17 7.66 7.38
C ARG A 68 0.15 8.79 7.19
N SER A 69 -0.17 9.10 5.95
CA SER A 69 -1.06 10.21 5.60
C SER A 69 -1.63 9.97 4.21
N ASN A 70 -2.85 10.43 3.99
CA ASN A 70 -3.49 10.29 2.69
C ASN A 70 -4.43 11.47 2.44
N ASP A 71 -4.33 12.07 1.26
CA ASP A 71 -5.25 13.10 0.78
C ASP A 71 -6.50 12.41 0.24
N LEU A 72 -7.63 12.66 0.90
CA LEU A 72 -8.88 11.98 0.55
C LEU A 72 -9.35 12.34 -0.87
N TRP A 73 -9.09 13.55 -1.34
CA TRP A 73 -9.63 14.01 -2.60
C TRP A 73 -8.79 13.58 -3.81
N PHE A 74 -7.54 13.98 -3.85
CA PHE A 74 -6.66 13.68 -4.98
C PHE A 74 -5.79 12.46 -4.75
N GLY A 75 -5.12 12.41 -3.60
CA GLY A 75 -4.16 11.37 -3.32
C GLY A 75 -4.81 10.00 -3.15
N PHE A 76 -5.95 9.93 -2.45
CA PHE A 76 -6.61 8.67 -2.17
C PHE A 76 -7.05 7.95 -3.45
N CYS A 77 -7.74 8.65 -4.33
CA CYS A 77 -8.24 8.03 -5.57
C CYS A 77 -7.11 7.55 -6.48
N ASN A 78 -6.07 8.36 -6.60
CA ASN A 78 -4.92 8.03 -7.41
C ASN A 78 -4.14 6.84 -6.82
N ASP A 79 -3.92 6.86 -5.52
CA ASP A 79 -3.21 5.78 -4.83
C ASP A 79 -3.99 4.47 -4.90
N GLN A 80 -5.31 4.52 -4.73
CA GLN A 80 -6.16 3.34 -4.84
C GLN A 80 -6.01 2.69 -6.21
N TYR A 81 -6.00 3.48 -7.27
CA TYR A 81 -5.81 2.96 -8.61
C TYR A 81 -4.46 2.26 -8.76
N GLN A 82 -3.39 2.89 -8.30
CA GLN A 82 -2.05 2.33 -8.43
C GLN A 82 -1.87 1.08 -7.57
N PHE A 83 -2.37 1.07 -6.35
CA PHE A 83 -2.29 -0.10 -5.49
C PHE A 83 -3.15 -1.26 -6.01
N SER A 84 -4.29 -0.97 -6.62
CA SER A 84 -5.11 -2.00 -7.26
C SER A 84 -4.37 -2.66 -8.42
N LYS A 85 -3.62 -1.88 -9.19
CA LYS A 85 -2.78 -2.41 -10.27
C LYS A 85 -1.66 -3.28 -9.74
N LEU A 86 -1.07 -2.90 -8.63
CA LEU A 86 -0.03 -3.70 -7.97
C LEU A 86 -0.61 -5.04 -7.51
N GLN A 87 -1.76 -5.02 -6.86
CA GLN A 87 -2.42 -6.25 -6.41
C GLN A 87 -2.73 -7.18 -7.59
N GLU A 88 -3.23 -6.62 -8.69
CA GLU A 88 -3.52 -7.38 -9.90
C GLU A 88 -2.25 -8.04 -10.46
N MET A 89 -1.15 -7.31 -10.52
CA MET A 89 0.11 -7.85 -11.00
C MET A 89 0.61 -9.01 -10.13
N VAL A 90 0.58 -8.83 -8.81
CA VAL A 90 1.02 -9.88 -7.89
C VAL A 90 0.08 -11.09 -7.97
N SER A 91 -1.22 -10.86 -8.11
CA SER A 91 -2.19 -11.92 -8.32
C SER A 91 -1.84 -12.76 -9.54
N LYS A 92 -1.57 -12.13 -10.67
CA LYS A 92 -1.20 -12.83 -11.91
C LYS A 92 0.10 -13.60 -11.77
N ARG A 93 1.11 -13.01 -11.14
CA ARG A 93 2.44 -13.63 -11.02
C ARG A 93 2.46 -14.75 -9.99
N THR A 94 1.57 -14.76 -9.02
CA THR A 94 1.48 -15.83 -8.01
C THR A 94 0.47 -16.91 -8.39
N GLY A 95 -0.48 -16.62 -9.29
CA GLY A 95 -1.53 -17.55 -9.69
C GLY A 95 -2.74 -17.55 -8.76
N TYR A 96 -2.81 -16.68 -7.78
CA TYR A 96 -3.98 -16.54 -6.91
C TYR A 96 -4.92 -15.47 -7.44
N ASP A 97 -6.22 -15.69 -7.28
CA ASP A 97 -7.23 -14.69 -7.65
C ASP A 97 -7.15 -13.48 -6.74
N MET A 98 -7.67 -12.36 -7.21
CA MET A 98 -7.74 -11.14 -6.42
C MET A 98 -8.65 -11.32 -5.22
N GLY A 99 -8.15 -10.95 -4.06
CA GLY A 99 -8.91 -10.92 -2.82
C GLY A 99 -9.28 -9.48 -2.43
N THR A 100 -9.26 -9.21 -1.13
CA THR A 100 -9.64 -7.92 -0.57
C THR A 100 -8.45 -6.97 -0.54
N TYR A 101 -8.70 -5.71 -0.82
CA TYR A 101 -7.74 -4.63 -0.67
C TYR A 101 -8.13 -3.85 0.61
N TYR A 102 -7.22 -3.84 1.57
CA TYR A 102 -7.36 -3.05 2.80
C TYR A 102 -6.46 -1.84 2.71
N HIS A 103 -7.01 -0.67 3.04
CA HIS A 103 -6.25 0.58 3.03
C HIS A 103 -6.35 1.23 4.40
N PHE A 104 -5.22 1.37 5.08
CA PHE A 104 -5.14 2.02 6.38
C PHE A 104 -4.31 3.29 6.27
N ALA A 105 -4.90 4.43 6.63
CA ALA A 105 -4.22 5.71 6.65
C ALA A 105 -4.26 6.27 8.07
N HIS A 106 -3.09 6.59 8.64
CA HIS A 106 -3.01 7.18 9.97
C HIS A 106 -3.68 8.55 10.01
N ASN A 107 -3.51 9.34 8.95
CA ASN A 107 -4.17 10.65 8.82
C ASN A 107 -4.84 10.72 7.44
N LEU A 108 -6.17 10.69 7.44
CA LEU A 108 -6.96 10.83 6.24
C LEU A 108 -7.55 12.24 6.25
N HIS A 109 -7.30 13.04 5.20
CA HIS A 109 -7.64 14.45 5.21
C HIS A 109 -8.13 14.93 3.84
N ILE A 110 -8.78 16.10 3.85
CA ILE A 110 -9.15 16.85 2.65
C ILE A 110 -8.66 18.28 2.85
N TYR A 111 -8.06 18.86 1.81
CA TYR A 111 -7.58 20.23 1.87
C TYR A 111 -8.74 21.24 1.86
N ASP A 112 -8.54 22.39 2.50
CA ASP A 112 -9.57 23.43 2.65
C ASP A 112 -10.14 23.94 1.34
N ASP A 113 -9.32 24.01 0.30
CA ASP A 113 -9.74 24.49 -1.00
C ASP A 113 -10.66 23.52 -1.77
N GLN A 114 -10.88 22.33 -1.24
CA GLN A 114 -11.71 21.30 -1.84
C GLN A 114 -13.08 21.19 -1.20
N LEU A 115 -13.23 21.72 0.03
CA LEU A 115 -14.48 21.68 0.78
C LEU A 115 -14.77 23.02 1.43
N PRO A 116 -16.07 23.36 1.64
CA PRO A 116 -16.44 24.55 2.40
C PRO A 116 -15.95 24.51 3.84
N GLU A 117 -15.85 23.32 4.42
CA GLU A 117 -15.40 23.11 5.78
C GLU A 117 -14.23 22.14 5.78
N GLN A 118 -13.24 22.45 6.62
CA GLN A 118 -12.11 21.58 6.79
C GLN A 118 -12.51 20.38 7.63
N ASN A 119 -12.19 19.19 7.12
CA ASN A 119 -12.40 17.95 7.84
C ASN A 119 -11.12 17.14 7.85
N THR A 120 -10.57 16.93 9.03
CA THR A 120 -9.45 16.02 9.22
C THR A 120 -9.98 14.77 9.91
N LEU A 121 -9.80 13.63 9.28
CA LEU A 121 -10.23 12.36 9.81
C LEU A 121 -9.06 11.66 10.48
N THR A 122 -9.32 11.07 11.64
CA THR A 122 -8.31 10.26 12.32
C THR A 122 -8.08 8.96 11.56
N SER A 123 -7.08 8.20 12.00
CA SER A 123 -6.72 6.96 11.32
C SER A 123 -7.91 6.02 11.21
N ARG A 124 -8.04 5.40 10.04
CA ARG A 124 -9.10 4.43 9.77
C ARG A 124 -8.64 3.40 8.77
N ALA A 125 -9.23 2.22 8.88
CA ALA A 125 -9.07 1.16 7.90
C ALA A 125 -10.26 1.18 6.95
N ILE A 126 -9.99 1.14 5.65
CA ILE A 126 -11.00 1.11 4.61
C ILE A 126 -10.83 -0.19 3.85
N LYS A 127 -11.93 -0.95 3.74
CA LYS A 127 -11.93 -2.24 3.07
C LYS A 127 -12.57 -2.12 1.69
N TYR A 128 -11.87 -2.63 0.69
CA TYR A 128 -12.36 -2.75 -0.68
C TYR A 128 -12.51 -4.22 -1.04
N GLY A 129 -13.66 -4.61 -1.49
CA GLY A 129 -13.96 -6.01 -1.81
C GLY A 129 -13.76 -6.42 -3.22
#